data_3e227bead297cb5879e32c334ca2d522
#
_entry.id   3e227bead297cb5879e32c334ca2d522
#
_cell.length_a   1.000
_cell.length_b   1.000
_cell.length_c   1.000
_cell.angle_alpha   90.00
_cell.angle_beta   90.00
_cell.angle_gamma   90.00
#
_symmetry.space_group_name_H-M   'P 1'
#
loop_
_entity.id
_entity.type
_entity.pdbx_description
1 polymer ?
#
loop_
_entity_poly.entity_id
_entity_poly.type
_entity_poly.pdbx_seq_one_letter_code
_entity_poly.pdbx_strand_id
1 'polypeptide(L)'
;ILDLAALPVLDVHRVLDATVDQFKPTLLVFSWRDIQIYAPVDGRGGNPLQNSFEVFYARNPLKRLHGALGGLQLMSSHYGELRRNQRLVRQGLKRARRHHSAARAVLGGGAVSVFYEQLGKSLPKGTVVSIGEGEPLLEKLLQGHSLDGERCFVVGEQPRSGLIHEQPESRPKTACNYDYIASIWPQLDWYLEGGDFYVGVQTKRGCPHNCCYCVYTVVEGKQVRLNPVDEVVKEMRQLYDRGV
;
A
#
# COMPACT_ATOMS: atom_id res chain seq x y z
N ILE A 1 -14.79 0.37 1.74
CA ILE A 1 -13.40 0.84 1.55
C ILE A 1 -13.35 2.31 1.95
N LEU A 2 -12.27 2.71 2.63
CA LEU A 2 -12.01 4.11 2.96
C LEU A 2 -10.65 4.50 2.38
N ASP A 3 -10.64 5.44 1.45
CA ASP A 3 -9.41 5.99 0.90
C ASP A 3 -8.98 7.22 1.72
N LEU A 4 -7.95 7.00 2.54
CA LEU A 4 -7.40 8.07 3.38
C LEU A 4 -6.52 9.05 2.59
N ALA A 5 -6.05 8.67 1.40
CA ALA A 5 -5.24 9.54 0.55
C ALA A 5 -6.10 10.61 -0.17
N ALA A 6 -7.37 10.29 -0.43
CA ALA A 6 -8.32 11.22 -1.04
C ALA A 6 -8.87 12.28 -0.05
N LEU A 7 -8.52 12.19 1.25
CA LEU A 7 -9.02 13.09 2.27
C LEU A 7 -8.04 14.24 2.58
N PRO A 8 -8.56 15.43 2.91
CA PRO A 8 -7.73 16.48 3.49
C PRO A 8 -7.00 15.96 4.73
N VAL A 9 -5.71 16.28 4.88
CA VAL A 9 -4.85 15.76 5.97
C VAL A 9 -5.46 15.96 7.36
N LEU A 10 -6.14 17.09 7.57
CA LEU A 10 -6.78 17.43 8.85
C LEU A 10 -8.00 16.56 9.17
N ASP A 11 -8.63 15.98 8.16
CA ASP A 11 -9.85 15.18 8.33
C ASP A 11 -9.58 13.68 8.48
N VAL A 12 -8.42 13.20 8.06
CA VAL A 12 -8.07 11.78 8.02
C VAL A 12 -8.35 11.07 9.35
N HIS A 13 -7.91 11.65 10.46
CA HIS A 13 -8.09 11.06 11.79
C HIS A 13 -9.56 11.01 12.22
N ARG A 14 -10.31 12.08 11.96
CA ARG A 14 -11.74 12.18 12.29
C ARG A 14 -12.58 11.19 11.48
N VAL A 15 -12.30 11.12 10.18
CA VAL A 15 -13.03 10.21 9.27
C VAL A 15 -12.72 8.76 9.59
N LEU A 16 -11.46 8.42 9.89
CA LEU A 16 -11.09 7.07 10.33
C LEU A 16 -11.87 6.65 11.58
N ASP A 17 -11.91 7.51 12.61
CA ASP A 17 -12.62 7.23 13.85
C ASP A 17 -14.13 7.04 13.60
N ALA A 18 -14.75 7.93 12.83
CA ALA A 18 -16.17 7.86 12.50
C ALA A 18 -16.49 6.57 11.73
N THR A 19 -15.65 6.19 10.77
CA THR A 19 -15.81 4.96 10.00
C THR A 19 -15.69 3.72 10.88
N VAL A 20 -14.69 3.67 11.75
CA VAL A 20 -14.52 2.54 12.68
C VAL A 20 -15.71 2.42 13.64
N ASP A 21 -16.24 3.53 14.13
CA ASP A 21 -17.42 3.51 15.00
C ASP A 21 -18.69 3.08 14.27
N GLN A 22 -18.84 3.49 13.02
CA GLN A 22 -19.98 3.12 12.20
C GLN A 22 -20.00 1.62 11.89
N PHE A 23 -18.88 1.08 11.44
CA PHE A 23 -18.79 -0.30 10.96
C PHE A 23 -18.38 -1.31 12.05
N LYS A 24 -17.80 -0.87 13.16
CA LYS A 24 -17.32 -1.70 14.27
C LYS A 24 -16.57 -2.94 13.80
N PRO A 25 -15.51 -2.79 13.01
CA PRO A 25 -14.83 -3.90 12.38
C PRO A 25 -14.09 -4.78 13.39
N THR A 26 -14.10 -6.09 13.16
CA THR A 26 -13.23 -7.05 13.85
C THR A 26 -11.86 -7.19 13.17
N LEU A 27 -11.78 -6.86 11.88
CA LEU A 27 -10.56 -6.86 11.09
C LEU A 27 -10.42 -5.53 10.34
N LEU A 28 -9.30 -4.85 10.57
CA LEU A 28 -8.92 -3.66 9.82
C LEU A 28 -7.78 -4.01 8.87
N VAL A 29 -7.95 -3.71 7.60
CA VAL A 29 -6.92 -3.92 6.59
C VAL A 29 -6.41 -2.56 6.12
N PHE A 30 -5.12 -2.33 6.28
CA PHE A 30 -4.43 -1.15 5.79
C PHE A 30 -3.56 -1.53 4.59
N SER A 31 -3.81 -0.92 3.44
CA SER A 31 -2.97 -1.08 2.25
C SER A 31 -2.05 0.13 2.10
N TRP A 32 -0.76 -0.11 2.20
CA TRP A 32 0.24 0.91 1.95
C TRP A 32 0.95 0.59 0.64
N ARG A 33 0.44 1.20 -0.41
CA ARG A 33 0.86 0.87 -1.79
C ARG A 33 2.08 1.65 -2.25
N ASP A 34 2.28 2.85 -1.71
CA ASP A 34 3.27 3.77 -2.23
C ASP A 34 4.70 3.32 -1.89
N ILE A 35 5.35 2.75 -2.89
CA ILE A 35 6.78 2.46 -2.88
C ILE A 35 7.56 3.71 -3.27
N GLN A 36 6.89 4.68 -3.88
CA GLN A 36 7.51 5.93 -4.31
C GLN A 36 7.69 6.84 -3.10
N ILE A 37 8.76 6.57 -2.37
CA ILE A 37 9.25 7.42 -1.28
C ILE A 37 9.39 8.90 -1.73
N TYR A 38 9.38 9.14 -3.04
CA TYR A 38 9.79 10.36 -3.69
C TYR A 38 8.72 11.06 -4.54
N ALA A 39 7.49 10.60 -4.51
CA ALA A 39 6.37 11.31 -5.12
C ALA A 39 5.30 11.59 -4.07
N PRO A 40 4.61 12.67 -4.10
CA PRO A 40 4.02 13.25 -5.29
C PRO A 40 4.65 14.57 -5.67
N VAL A 41 4.79 14.75 -6.94
CA VAL A 41 4.99 16.05 -7.53
C VAL A 41 3.61 16.70 -7.61
N ASP A 42 3.27 17.49 -6.64
CA ASP A 42 2.04 18.31 -6.69
C ASP A 42 2.20 19.55 -7.59
N GLY A 43 3.15 19.57 -8.48
CA GLY A 43 3.35 20.60 -9.52
C GLY A 43 3.52 22.05 -9.01
N ARG A 44 3.42 22.29 -7.71
CA ARG A 44 3.38 23.65 -7.13
C ARG A 44 4.69 24.13 -6.49
N GLY A 45 5.71 23.33 -6.58
CA GLY A 45 7.04 23.68 -6.07
C GLY A 45 8.07 22.81 -6.70
N GLY A 46 9.31 23.27 -6.87
CA GLY A 46 10.38 22.49 -7.48
C GLY A 46 10.44 21.07 -6.89
N ASN A 47 10.70 20.09 -7.72
CA ASN A 47 10.73 18.69 -7.30
C ASN A 47 11.86 18.48 -6.28
N PRO A 48 11.59 18.22 -4.99
CA PRO A 48 12.62 18.05 -3.96
C PRO A 48 13.62 16.95 -4.30
N LEU A 49 13.18 15.90 -5.01
CA LEU A 49 14.05 14.85 -5.52
C LEU A 49 15.03 15.40 -6.56
N GLN A 50 14.53 16.12 -7.55
CA GLN A 50 15.38 16.73 -8.58
C GLN A 50 16.38 17.69 -7.94
N ASN A 51 15.93 18.52 -7.01
CA ASN A 51 16.79 19.43 -6.28
C ASN A 51 17.86 18.67 -5.47
N SER A 52 17.53 17.55 -4.86
CA SER A 52 18.48 16.77 -4.05
C SER A 52 19.66 16.23 -4.88
N PHE A 53 19.47 15.98 -6.17
CA PHE A 53 20.56 15.56 -7.06
C PHE A 53 21.62 16.65 -7.25
N GLU A 54 21.30 17.93 -7.02
CA GLU A 54 22.27 19.02 -7.10
C GLU A 54 23.43 18.85 -6.10
N VAL A 55 23.24 18.12 -5.00
CA VAL A 55 24.33 17.78 -4.05
C VAL A 55 25.48 17.09 -4.77
N PHE A 56 25.17 16.21 -5.71
CA PHE A 56 26.16 15.36 -6.38
C PHE A 56 26.69 15.98 -7.68
N TYR A 57 25.86 16.68 -8.40
CA TYR A 57 26.17 17.08 -9.78
C TYR A 57 26.42 18.57 -9.97
N ALA A 58 25.98 19.44 -9.06
CA ALA A 58 26.21 20.86 -9.19
C ALA A 58 27.67 21.23 -8.90
N ARG A 59 28.27 22.05 -9.77
CA ARG A 59 29.61 22.63 -9.56
C ARG A 59 29.57 23.81 -8.60
N ASN A 60 28.46 24.53 -8.54
CA ASN A 60 28.26 25.71 -7.67
C ASN A 60 27.94 25.28 -6.24
N PRO A 61 28.70 25.75 -5.22
CA PRO A 61 28.48 25.39 -3.82
C PRO A 61 27.10 25.79 -3.29
N LEU A 62 26.53 26.91 -3.75
CA LEU A 62 25.19 27.34 -3.37
C LEU A 62 24.12 26.36 -3.88
N LYS A 63 24.25 25.84 -5.09
CA LYS A 63 23.37 24.81 -5.64
C LYS A 63 23.50 23.50 -4.86
N ARG A 64 24.70 23.13 -4.44
CA ARG A 64 24.91 21.96 -3.57
C ARG A 64 24.21 22.12 -2.23
N LEU A 65 24.31 23.30 -1.62
CA LEU A 65 23.59 23.58 -0.37
C LEU A 65 22.08 23.50 -0.57
N HIS A 66 21.56 24.08 -1.65
CA HIS A 66 20.14 23.95 -2.02
C HIS A 66 19.72 22.50 -2.21
N GLY A 67 20.54 21.71 -2.87
CA GLY A 67 20.32 20.26 -3.01
C GLY A 67 20.30 19.52 -1.67
N ALA A 68 21.20 19.87 -0.76
CA ALA A 68 21.22 19.28 0.59
C ALA A 68 19.94 19.59 1.38
N LEU A 69 19.46 20.82 1.30
CA LEU A 69 18.18 21.21 1.90
C LEU A 69 17.00 20.47 1.29
N GLY A 70 16.99 20.30 -0.05
CA GLY A 70 15.99 19.49 -0.75
C GLY A 70 15.99 18.03 -0.28
N GLY A 71 17.18 17.44 -0.11
CA GLY A 71 17.34 16.09 0.43
C GLY A 71 16.83 15.96 1.88
N LEU A 72 17.13 16.92 2.74
CA LEU A 72 16.63 16.95 4.11
C LEU A 72 15.11 17.11 4.16
N GLN A 73 14.54 17.97 3.32
CA GLN A 73 13.09 18.13 3.20
C GLN A 73 12.43 16.84 2.77
N LEU A 74 13.00 16.15 1.78
CA LEU A 74 12.52 14.88 1.28
C LEU A 74 12.53 13.79 2.37
N MET A 75 13.63 13.66 3.09
CA MET A 75 13.75 12.72 4.21
C MET A 75 12.74 13.05 5.33
N SER A 76 12.59 14.33 5.68
CA SER A 76 11.65 14.77 6.71
C SER A 76 10.21 14.46 6.33
N SER A 77 9.83 14.69 5.07
CA SER A 77 8.52 14.36 4.53
C SER A 77 8.26 12.87 4.61
N HIS A 78 9.21 12.06 4.14
CA HIS A 78 9.10 10.61 4.17
C HIS A 78 8.92 10.07 5.60
N TYR A 79 9.76 10.49 6.53
CA TYR A 79 9.62 10.07 7.94
C TYR A 79 8.31 10.58 8.57
N GLY A 80 7.86 11.76 8.18
CA GLY A 80 6.57 12.32 8.59
C GLY A 80 5.40 11.43 8.15
N GLU A 81 5.38 11.02 6.90
CA GLU A 81 4.36 10.11 6.35
C GLU A 81 4.39 8.73 6.99
N LEU A 82 5.58 8.16 7.13
CA LEU A 82 5.77 6.89 7.83
C LEU A 82 5.16 6.92 9.23
N ARG A 83 5.48 7.94 10.01
CA ARG A 83 4.94 8.12 11.36
C ARG A 83 3.44 8.36 11.36
N ARG A 84 2.92 9.12 10.38
CA ARG A 84 1.49 9.37 10.22
C ARG A 84 0.75 8.05 9.97
N ASN A 85 1.20 7.26 9.01
CA ASN A 85 0.57 5.99 8.68
C ASN A 85 0.60 4.99 9.85
N GLN A 86 1.70 4.93 10.58
CA GLN A 86 1.77 4.12 11.81
C GLN A 86 0.80 4.60 12.90
N ARG A 87 0.59 5.90 13.04
CA ARG A 87 -0.40 6.46 13.98
C ARG A 87 -1.81 6.06 13.57
N LEU A 88 -2.13 6.10 12.28
CA LEU A 88 -3.45 5.68 11.76
C LEU A 88 -3.75 4.22 12.06
N VAL A 89 -2.77 3.32 11.88
CA VAL A 89 -2.92 1.91 12.25
C VAL A 89 -3.19 1.76 13.75
N ARG A 90 -2.40 2.44 14.59
CA ARG A 90 -2.59 2.41 16.06
C ARG A 90 -3.95 2.97 16.47
N GLN A 91 -4.36 4.09 15.89
CA GLN A 91 -5.63 4.74 16.19
C GLN A 91 -6.80 3.86 15.78
N GLY A 92 -6.83 3.38 14.54
CA GLY A 92 -7.89 2.52 14.04
C GLY A 92 -8.03 1.24 14.87
N LEU A 93 -6.90 0.57 15.17
CA LEU A 93 -6.91 -0.64 15.98
C LEU A 93 -7.36 -0.36 17.42
N LYS A 94 -6.87 0.71 18.05
CA LYS A 94 -7.32 1.11 19.40
C LYS A 94 -8.82 1.41 19.42
N ARG A 95 -9.33 2.07 18.37
CA ARG A 95 -10.76 2.38 18.25
C ARG A 95 -11.60 1.13 18.06
N ALA A 96 -11.21 0.24 17.14
CA ALA A 96 -11.89 -1.02 16.89
C ALA A 96 -11.95 -1.92 18.15
N ARG A 97 -10.88 -1.96 18.92
CA ARG A 97 -10.81 -2.72 20.17
C ARG A 97 -11.75 -2.23 21.27
N ARG A 98 -12.27 -1.01 21.17
CA ARG A 98 -13.35 -0.54 22.07
C ARG A 98 -14.68 -1.24 21.78
N HIS A 99 -14.91 -1.63 20.54
CA HIS A 99 -16.11 -2.35 20.12
C HIS A 99 -15.91 -3.88 20.20
N HIS A 100 -14.72 -4.34 19.80
CA HIS A 100 -14.35 -5.76 19.80
C HIS A 100 -12.93 -5.91 20.33
N SER A 101 -12.77 -6.40 21.56
CA SER A 101 -11.45 -6.54 22.21
C SER A 101 -10.45 -7.39 21.42
N ALA A 102 -10.95 -8.37 20.65
CA ALA A 102 -10.18 -9.24 19.79
C ALA A 102 -9.91 -8.66 18.38
N ALA A 103 -10.28 -7.39 18.11
CA ALA A 103 -10.04 -6.79 16.81
C ALA A 103 -8.55 -6.81 16.43
N ARG A 104 -8.29 -7.16 15.16
CA ARG A 104 -6.96 -7.30 14.57
C ARG A 104 -6.74 -6.26 13.50
N ALA A 105 -5.47 -5.92 13.26
CA ALA A 105 -5.06 -5.13 12.09
C ALA A 105 -4.16 -5.97 11.19
N VAL A 106 -4.36 -5.82 9.89
CA VAL A 106 -3.47 -6.33 8.84
C VAL A 106 -2.89 -5.13 8.11
N LEU A 107 -1.59 -5.14 7.90
CA LEU A 107 -0.89 -4.14 7.13
C LEU A 107 -0.23 -4.82 5.93
N GLY A 108 -0.55 -4.37 4.72
CA GLY A 108 -0.01 -4.91 3.48
C GLY A 108 0.26 -3.84 2.44
N GLY A 109 0.64 -4.27 1.26
CA GLY A 109 0.95 -3.42 0.12
C GLY A 109 2.43 -3.37 -0.23
N GLY A 110 2.76 -2.74 -1.37
CA GLY A 110 4.10 -2.75 -1.93
C GLY A 110 5.16 -2.17 -1.00
N ALA A 111 4.89 -1.02 -0.39
CA ALA A 111 5.83 -0.40 0.55
C ALA A 111 6.07 -1.28 1.80
N VAL A 112 5.02 -1.93 2.29
CA VAL A 112 5.13 -2.85 3.43
C VAL A 112 6.00 -4.04 3.08
N SER A 113 5.84 -4.61 1.89
CA SER A 113 6.62 -5.76 1.42
C SER A 113 8.12 -5.45 1.32
N VAL A 114 8.47 -4.21 1.04
CA VAL A 114 9.89 -3.77 0.94
C VAL A 114 10.48 -3.41 2.30
N PHE A 115 9.69 -2.75 3.16
CA PHE A 115 10.17 -2.16 4.42
C PHE A 115 9.63 -2.87 5.67
N TYR A 116 9.21 -4.12 5.56
CA TYR A 116 8.54 -4.84 6.64
C TYR A 116 9.32 -4.90 7.95
N GLU A 117 10.64 -5.04 7.91
CA GLU A 117 11.47 -5.12 9.12
C GLU A 117 11.46 -3.82 9.92
N GLN A 118 11.54 -2.69 9.22
CA GLN A 118 11.53 -1.36 9.84
C GLN A 118 10.14 -1.02 10.38
N LEU A 119 9.12 -1.40 9.64
CA LEU A 119 7.72 -1.15 10.00
C LEU A 119 7.28 -1.98 11.21
N GLY A 120 7.67 -3.26 11.26
CA GLY A 120 7.26 -4.17 12.31
C GLY A 120 7.62 -3.70 13.71
N LYS A 121 8.76 -3.02 13.87
CA LYS A 121 9.24 -2.53 15.18
C LYS A 121 8.35 -1.46 15.81
N SER A 122 7.55 -0.76 15.02
CA SER A 122 6.78 0.42 15.45
C SER A 122 5.26 0.24 15.41
N LEU A 123 4.79 -0.92 14.98
CA LEU A 123 3.37 -1.25 14.93
C LEU A 123 2.87 -1.83 16.27
N PRO A 124 1.56 -1.78 16.55
CA PRO A 124 0.98 -2.44 17.72
C PRO A 124 1.22 -3.95 17.69
N LYS A 125 1.47 -4.54 18.87
CA LYS A 125 1.57 -6.01 19.01
C LYS A 125 0.29 -6.68 18.50
N GLY A 126 0.45 -7.81 17.83
CA GLY A 126 -0.64 -8.56 17.21
C GLY A 126 -1.09 -8.03 15.85
N THR A 127 -0.44 -6.97 15.31
CA THR A 127 -0.65 -6.58 13.91
C THR A 127 -0.02 -7.63 13.00
N VAL A 128 -0.79 -8.10 12.02
CA VAL A 128 -0.30 -9.00 10.98
C VAL A 128 0.30 -8.17 9.85
N VAL A 129 1.53 -8.43 9.49
CA VAL A 129 2.22 -7.75 8.39
C VAL A 129 2.32 -8.72 7.22
N SER A 130 1.65 -8.39 6.12
CA SER A 130 1.65 -9.17 4.89
C SER A 130 2.79 -8.74 3.99
N ILE A 131 3.53 -9.71 3.44
CA ILE A 131 4.66 -9.48 2.53
C ILE A 131 4.28 -10.06 1.16
N GLY A 132 4.30 -9.23 0.13
CA GLY A 132 3.88 -9.62 -1.21
C GLY A 132 2.36 -9.54 -1.39
N GLU A 133 1.79 -10.58 -1.97
CA GLU A 133 0.34 -10.67 -2.23
C GLU A 133 -0.42 -10.95 -0.95
N GLY A 134 -1.38 -10.08 -0.63
CA GLY A 134 -2.13 -10.16 0.63
C GLY A 134 -3.44 -10.97 0.52
N GLU A 135 -3.89 -11.27 -0.69
CA GLU A 135 -5.18 -11.94 -0.92
C GLU A 135 -5.27 -13.32 -0.24
N PRO A 136 -4.27 -14.22 -0.37
CA PRO A 136 -4.30 -15.52 0.30
C PRO A 136 -4.36 -15.39 1.83
N LEU A 137 -3.58 -14.45 2.37
CA LEU A 137 -3.54 -14.18 3.79
C LEU A 137 -4.89 -13.70 4.32
N LEU A 138 -5.53 -12.76 3.61
CA LEU A 138 -6.84 -12.23 4.01
C LEU A 138 -7.91 -13.31 3.97
N GLU A 139 -7.90 -14.17 2.96
CA GLU A 139 -8.83 -15.29 2.86
C GLU A 139 -8.69 -16.24 4.06
N LYS A 140 -7.47 -16.64 4.41
CA LYS A 140 -7.22 -17.48 5.60
C LYS A 140 -7.66 -16.81 6.90
N LEU A 141 -7.38 -15.52 7.05
CA LEU A 141 -7.80 -14.75 8.23
C LEU A 141 -9.33 -14.68 8.37
N LEU A 142 -10.06 -14.48 7.27
CA LEU A 142 -11.51 -14.42 7.26
C LEU A 142 -12.15 -15.78 7.56
N GLN A 143 -11.50 -16.87 7.16
CA GLN A 143 -11.93 -18.24 7.41
C GLN A 143 -11.49 -18.76 8.79
N GLY A 144 -10.69 -17.99 9.52
CA GLY A 144 -10.15 -18.41 10.83
C GLY A 144 -9.07 -19.49 10.74
N HIS A 145 -8.45 -19.66 9.58
CA HIS A 145 -7.41 -20.65 9.36
C HIS A 145 -6.06 -20.18 9.91
N SER A 146 -5.14 -21.14 10.11
CA SER A 146 -3.73 -20.84 10.45
C SER A 146 -3.07 -20.02 9.34
N LEU A 147 -2.19 -19.11 9.76
CA LEU A 147 -1.34 -18.33 8.85
C LEU A 147 -0.04 -19.05 8.48
N ASP A 148 0.06 -20.34 8.83
CA ASP A 148 1.22 -21.15 8.47
C ASP A 148 1.38 -21.28 6.96
N GLY A 149 2.61 -21.08 6.48
CA GLY A 149 2.90 -21.04 5.04
C GLY A 149 2.60 -19.72 4.34
N GLU A 150 2.01 -18.73 5.01
CA GLU A 150 1.83 -17.40 4.42
C GLU A 150 3.06 -16.50 4.61
N ARG A 151 3.28 -15.62 3.64
CA ARG A 151 4.35 -14.61 3.70
C ARG A 151 3.92 -13.46 4.61
N CYS A 152 3.91 -13.73 5.89
CA CYS A 152 3.53 -12.74 6.89
C CYS A 152 4.27 -12.98 8.22
N PHE A 153 4.25 -11.99 9.07
CA PHE A 153 4.63 -12.14 10.48
C PHE A 153 3.65 -11.35 11.37
N VAL A 154 3.60 -11.75 12.62
CA VAL A 154 2.80 -11.06 13.65
C VAL A 154 3.73 -10.21 14.49
N VAL A 155 3.42 -8.94 14.66
CA VAL A 155 4.23 -8.00 15.45
C VAL A 155 4.27 -8.44 16.91
N GLY A 156 5.47 -8.64 17.42
CA GLY A 156 5.72 -9.12 18.78
C GLY A 156 5.97 -10.63 18.89
N GLU A 157 5.85 -11.35 17.79
CA GLU A 157 6.30 -12.72 17.64
C GLU A 157 7.65 -12.78 16.90
N GLN A 158 8.36 -13.90 16.99
CA GLN A 158 9.60 -14.04 16.22
C GLN A 158 9.28 -14.14 14.73
N PRO A 159 9.94 -13.34 13.86
CA PRO A 159 9.78 -13.47 12.42
C PRO A 159 10.23 -14.85 11.96
N ARG A 160 9.47 -15.48 11.07
CA ARG A 160 9.87 -16.73 10.42
C ARG A 160 11.07 -16.45 9.51
N SER A 161 12.04 -17.34 9.50
CA SER A 161 13.14 -17.30 8.54
C SER A 161 12.61 -17.64 7.13
N GLY A 162 13.12 -16.98 6.10
CA GLY A 162 12.80 -17.33 4.71
C GLY A 162 11.63 -16.61 4.05
N LEU A 163 10.93 -15.72 4.77
CA LEU A 163 9.74 -15.01 4.26
C LEU A 163 9.89 -14.36 2.88
N ILE A 164 11.09 -13.86 2.54
CA ILE A 164 11.35 -13.17 1.26
C ILE A 164 11.51 -14.16 0.10
N HIS A 165 11.90 -15.41 0.38
CA HIS A 165 12.25 -16.40 -0.63
C HIS A 165 11.06 -17.30 -1.02
N GLU A 166 9.99 -17.27 -0.25
CA GLU A 166 8.78 -18.04 -0.55
C GLU A 166 8.11 -17.47 -1.81
N GLN A 167 7.75 -18.37 -2.72
CA GLN A 167 7.04 -17.97 -3.95
C GLN A 167 5.57 -17.75 -3.63
N PRO A 168 4.94 -16.68 -4.14
CA PRO A 168 3.51 -16.49 -3.98
C PRO A 168 2.74 -17.61 -4.71
N GLU A 169 1.60 -18.01 -4.13
CA GLU A 169 0.73 -18.99 -4.78
C GLU A 169 0.24 -18.47 -6.13
N SER A 170 0.18 -19.37 -7.12
CA SER A 170 -0.41 -19.05 -8.41
C SER A 170 -1.92 -19.05 -8.29
N ARG A 171 -2.53 -17.87 -8.30
CA ARG A 171 -4.00 -17.73 -8.34
C ARG A 171 -4.41 -16.97 -9.58
N PRO A 172 -5.41 -17.45 -10.32
CA PRO A 172 -5.97 -16.68 -11.42
C PRO A 172 -6.66 -15.44 -10.88
N LYS A 173 -6.46 -14.32 -11.56
CA LYS A 173 -7.20 -13.10 -11.25
C LYS A 173 -8.65 -13.29 -11.73
N THR A 174 -9.59 -12.89 -10.88
CA THR A 174 -10.98 -12.64 -11.27
C THR A 174 -11.13 -11.16 -11.62
N ALA A 175 -11.89 -10.83 -12.65
CA ALA A 175 -12.16 -9.44 -13.01
C ALA A 175 -12.72 -8.67 -11.82
N CYS A 176 -12.26 -7.45 -11.63
CA CYS A 176 -12.85 -6.55 -10.65
C CYS A 176 -14.33 -6.31 -11.01
N ASN A 177 -15.20 -6.35 -10.01
CA ASN A 177 -16.58 -5.91 -10.17
C ASN A 177 -16.67 -4.43 -9.76
N TYR A 178 -16.57 -3.52 -10.74
CA TYR A 178 -16.56 -2.09 -10.47
C TYR A 178 -17.90 -1.56 -9.93
N ASP A 179 -19.03 -2.21 -10.20
CA ASP A 179 -20.32 -1.85 -9.62
C ASP A 179 -20.34 -2.13 -8.12
N TYR A 180 -19.83 -3.30 -7.74
CA TYR A 180 -19.65 -3.63 -6.33
C TYR A 180 -18.63 -2.70 -5.65
N ILE A 181 -17.48 -2.45 -6.29
CA ILE A 181 -16.46 -1.55 -5.76
C ILE A 181 -17.02 -0.15 -5.56
N ALA A 182 -17.78 0.40 -6.52
CA ALA A 182 -18.44 1.71 -6.39
C ALA A 182 -19.41 1.75 -5.20
N SER A 183 -20.12 0.66 -4.95
CA SER A 183 -21.05 0.59 -3.80
C SER A 183 -20.39 0.66 -2.44
N ILE A 184 -19.12 0.24 -2.34
CA ILE A 184 -18.34 0.20 -1.08
C ILE A 184 -17.19 1.23 -1.04
N TRP A 185 -16.94 1.94 -2.13
CA TRP A 185 -15.90 2.95 -2.26
C TRP A 185 -16.45 4.19 -2.98
N PRO A 186 -17.08 5.11 -2.27
CA PRO A 186 -17.72 6.29 -2.86
C PRO A 186 -16.78 7.22 -3.61
N GLN A 187 -15.48 7.16 -3.34
CA GLN A 187 -14.48 7.96 -4.04
C GLN A 187 -14.03 7.36 -5.38
N LEU A 188 -14.53 6.17 -5.77
CA LEU A 188 -14.11 5.54 -7.02
C LEU A 188 -14.39 6.46 -8.23
N ASP A 189 -15.56 7.03 -8.31
CA ASP A 189 -15.97 7.88 -9.44
C ASP A 189 -15.06 9.11 -9.57
N TRP A 190 -14.61 9.68 -8.44
CA TRP A 190 -13.63 10.76 -8.46
C TRP A 190 -12.31 10.38 -9.15
N TYR A 191 -11.85 9.14 -8.99
CA TYR A 191 -10.67 8.64 -9.69
C TYR A 191 -10.95 8.34 -11.17
N LEU A 192 -12.15 7.92 -11.51
CA LEU A 192 -12.52 7.57 -12.89
C LEU A 192 -12.86 8.81 -13.73
N GLU A 193 -13.48 9.83 -13.14
CA GLU A 193 -13.93 11.05 -13.82
C GLU A 193 -12.85 12.13 -13.94
N GLY A 194 -11.74 12.01 -13.20
CA GLY A 194 -10.73 13.06 -13.03
C GLY A 194 -9.89 13.41 -14.27
N GLY A 195 -10.14 12.79 -15.43
CA GLY A 195 -9.57 13.15 -16.75
C GLY A 195 -8.06 12.98 -16.91
N ASP A 196 -7.29 13.07 -15.83
CA ASP A 196 -5.82 12.98 -15.81
C ASP A 196 -5.31 11.68 -15.18
N PHE A 197 -6.21 10.76 -14.81
CA PHE A 197 -5.84 9.51 -14.18
C PHE A 197 -5.77 8.36 -15.17
N TYR A 198 -4.71 7.58 -15.07
CA TYR A 198 -4.57 6.32 -15.79
C TYR A 198 -5.05 5.18 -14.89
N VAL A 199 -6.03 4.43 -15.35
CA VAL A 199 -6.47 3.21 -14.67
C VAL A 199 -5.65 2.03 -15.18
N GLY A 200 -4.87 1.43 -14.29
CA GLY A 200 -4.05 0.27 -14.63
C GLY A 200 -4.86 -1.03 -14.56
N VAL A 201 -4.94 -1.76 -15.68
CA VAL A 201 -5.45 -3.13 -15.71
C VAL A 201 -4.29 -4.11 -15.62
N GLN A 202 -4.32 -4.98 -14.61
CA GLN A 202 -3.25 -5.93 -14.38
C GLN A 202 -3.39 -7.16 -15.26
N THR A 203 -2.48 -7.34 -16.21
CA THR A 203 -2.46 -8.48 -17.14
C THR A 203 -1.62 -9.66 -16.65
N LYS A 204 -0.66 -9.38 -15.76
CA LYS A 204 0.24 -10.39 -15.19
C LYS A 204 0.72 -9.98 -13.80
N ARG A 205 1.23 -10.95 -13.05
CA ARG A 205 2.01 -10.77 -11.84
C ARG A 205 3.37 -11.45 -11.97
N GLY A 206 4.35 -10.94 -11.23
CA GLY A 206 5.71 -11.47 -11.22
C GLY A 206 6.57 -11.03 -12.40
N CYS A 207 7.89 -11.10 -12.22
CA CYS A 207 8.88 -10.72 -13.21
C CYS A 207 10.15 -11.57 -13.06
N PRO A 208 10.67 -12.23 -14.12
CA PRO A 208 11.83 -13.09 -14.04
C PRO A 208 13.15 -12.31 -13.96
N HIS A 209 13.13 -11.01 -14.25
CA HIS A 209 14.32 -10.17 -14.28
C HIS A 209 14.81 -9.81 -12.88
N ASN A 210 16.13 -9.66 -12.73
CA ASN A 210 16.79 -9.25 -11.48
C ASN A 210 17.37 -7.83 -11.62
N CYS A 211 16.58 -6.88 -12.05
CA CYS A 211 17.02 -5.48 -12.16
C CYS A 211 17.37 -4.93 -10.77
N CYS A 212 18.58 -4.40 -10.60
CA CYS A 212 19.10 -3.94 -9.31
C CYS A 212 18.29 -2.79 -8.67
N TYR A 213 17.49 -2.09 -9.46
CA TYR A 213 16.65 -0.96 -9.02
C TYR A 213 15.17 -1.35 -8.81
N CYS A 214 14.79 -2.58 -9.14
CA CYS A 214 13.38 -2.96 -9.20
C CYS A 214 12.97 -3.83 -8.00
N VAL A 215 11.93 -3.40 -7.29
CA VAL A 215 11.37 -4.14 -6.15
C VAL A 215 10.23 -5.09 -6.54
N TYR A 216 9.88 -5.15 -7.82
CA TYR A 216 8.74 -5.94 -8.29
C TYR A 216 8.85 -7.42 -7.93
N THR A 217 10.07 -7.99 -8.05
CA THR A 217 10.34 -9.39 -7.71
C THR A 217 10.21 -9.68 -6.21
N VAL A 218 10.39 -8.67 -5.36
CA VAL A 218 10.15 -8.79 -3.90
C VAL A 218 8.67 -8.82 -3.61
N VAL A 219 7.88 -8.00 -4.32
CA VAL A 219 6.44 -7.85 -4.09
C VAL A 219 5.65 -9.00 -4.73
N GLU A 220 5.92 -9.31 -6.00
CA GLU A 220 5.11 -10.25 -6.78
C GLU A 220 5.83 -11.57 -7.11
N GLY A 221 7.10 -11.71 -6.72
CA GLY A 221 7.90 -12.90 -7.02
C GLY A 221 8.50 -12.89 -8.42
N LYS A 222 9.29 -13.94 -8.72
CA LYS A 222 10.01 -14.10 -10.00
C LYS A 222 9.23 -14.84 -11.06
N GLN A 223 8.27 -15.66 -10.66
CA GLN A 223 7.46 -16.43 -11.60
C GLN A 223 6.40 -15.55 -12.25
N VAL A 224 6.40 -15.50 -13.57
CA VAL A 224 5.36 -14.81 -14.34
C VAL A 224 4.07 -15.63 -14.28
N ARG A 225 3.01 -15.01 -13.83
CA ARG A 225 1.65 -15.56 -13.75
C ARG A 225 0.73 -14.67 -14.57
N LEU A 226 0.21 -15.20 -15.65
CA LEU A 226 -0.70 -14.47 -16.53
C LEU A 226 -2.11 -14.49 -15.97
N ASN A 227 -2.81 -13.38 -16.06
CA ASN A 227 -4.24 -13.34 -15.79
C ASN A 227 -5.01 -13.86 -17.00
N PRO A 228 -6.15 -14.54 -16.81
CA PRO A 228 -7.00 -14.99 -17.92
C PRO A 228 -7.40 -13.81 -18.81
N VAL A 229 -7.27 -13.99 -20.12
CA VAL A 229 -7.52 -12.90 -21.10
C VAL A 229 -8.96 -12.43 -21.06
N ASP A 230 -9.91 -13.33 -20.90
CA ASP A 230 -11.34 -13.04 -20.77
C ASP A 230 -11.65 -12.18 -19.54
N GLU A 231 -11.00 -12.46 -18.39
CA GLU A 231 -11.14 -11.63 -17.18
C GLU A 231 -10.53 -10.23 -17.37
N VAL A 232 -9.38 -10.13 -18.05
CA VAL A 232 -8.76 -8.85 -18.37
C VAL A 232 -9.66 -8.03 -19.30
N VAL A 233 -10.19 -8.66 -20.36
CA VAL A 233 -11.10 -7.99 -21.30
C VAL A 233 -12.40 -7.56 -20.61
N LYS A 234 -12.94 -8.39 -19.73
CA LYS A 234 -14.14 -8.07 -18.96
C LYS A 234 -13.90 -6.84 -18.05
N GLU A 235 -12.74 -6.77 -17.39
CA GLU A 235 -12.36 -5.60 -16.59
C GLU A 235 -12.25 -4.34 -17.45
N MET A 236 -11.59 -4.43 -18.61
CA MET A 236 -11.47 -3.30 -19.55
C MET A 236 -12.83 -2.81 -20.05
N ARG A 237 -13.77 -3.72 -20.34
CA ARG A 237 -15.14 -3.35 -20.75
C ARG A 237 -15.88 -2.61 -19.65
N GLN A 238 -15.82 -3.08 -18.41
CA GLN A 238 -16.44 -2.39 -17.28
C GLN A 238 -15.90 -0.95 -17.10
N LEU A 239 -14.60 -0.75 -17.32
CA LEU A 239 -14.00 0.59 -17.27
C LEU A 239 -14.49 1.45 -18.44
N TYR A 240 -14.49 0.91 -19.66
CA TYR A 240 -15.01 1.59 -20.84
C TYR A 240 -16.48 2.02 -20.66
N ASP A 241 -17.33 1.14 -20.15
CA ASP A 241 -18.77 1.43 -19.89
C ASP A 241 -18.95 2.53 -18.83
N ARG A 242 -17.92 2.80 -18.01
CA ARG A 242 -17.89 3.90 -17.04
C ARG A 242 -17.23 5.17 -17.57
N GLY A 243 -16.82 5.20 -18.84
CA GLY A 243 -16.26 6.39 -19.50
C GLY A 243 -14.74 6.56 -19.33
N VAL A 244 -14.03 5.50 -18.93
CA VAL A 244 -12.55 5.48 -18.82
C VAL A 244 -11.91 5.15 -20.17
#